data_7dd5076096fcdd7be14f28e68390aed5
#
_entry.id   7dd5076096fcdd7be14f28e68390aed5
#
_cell.length_a   1.000
_cell.length_b   1.000
_cell.length_c   1.000
_cell.angle_alpha   90.00
_cell.angle_beta   90.00
_cell.angle_gamma   90.00
#
_symmetry.space_group_name_H-M   'P 1'
#
loop_
_entity.id
_entity.type
_entity.pdbx_description
1 polymer ?
#
loop_
_entity_poly.entity_id
_entity_poly.type
_entity_poly.pdbx_seq_one_letter_code
_entity_poly.pdbx_strand_id
1 'polypeptide(L)'
;MRVNKLWLKFFFAAGLGVMASAPLVAKEDGLPDEAPTIFKVVIECRAISNPTERLACFDANVAKLDEAQQKNELFVADKAQVREARKGLFGLSLPKIRIFGKGDDADEIKEVNAEIESVSNDSKGNLVFTLKDGAVWKQIDQAYFGKPPAPGSAINIKKGAVGAYWAKIGTKLAIKVKRVLE
;
A
#
# COMPACT_ATOMS: atom_id res chain seq x y z
N MET A 1 35.07 15.92 79.42
CA MET A 1 33.87 16.48 80.04
C MET A 1 32.87 16.90 78.99
N ARG A 2 31.64 16.36 79.08
CA ARG A 2 30.36 16.70 78.42
C ARG A 2 30.30 16.84 76.92
N VAL A 3 29.71 15.80 76.37
CA VAL A 3 29.04 15.60 75.13
C VAL A 3 27.84 16.54 74.98
N ASN A 4 27.65 17.10 73.80
CA ASN A 4 26.30 17.55 73.43
C ASN A 4 26.01 17.10 71.98
N LYS A 5 25.04 16.17 71.94
CA LYS A 5 24.38 15.67 70.70
C LYS A 5 23.49 16.79 70.14
N LEU A 6 23.68 17.16 68.89
CA LEU A 6 22.70 17.90 68.18
C LEU A 6 22.24 17.04 66.99
N TRP A 7 21.02 16.54 67.11
CA TRP A 7 20.33 15.78 66.07
C TRP A 7 19.89 16.71 64.93
N LEU A 8 20.46 16.53 63.75
CA LEU A 8 19.99 17.23 62.57
C LEU A 8 19.13 16.24 61.77
N LYS A 9 17.80 16.42 61.82
CA LYS A 9 16.82 15.69 61.05
C LYS A 9 16.83 16.16 59.59
N PHE A 10 17.39 15.40 58.69
CA PHE A 10 17.22 15.59 57.26
C PHE A 10 15.86 15.00 56.87
N PHE A 11 14.91 15.86 56.52
CA PHE A 11 13.68 15.49 55.81
C PHE A 11 14.04 15.28 54.33
N PHE A 12 14.07 14.03 53.91
CA PHE A 12 14.10 13.67 52.47
C PHE A 12 12.66 13.73 51.97
N ALA A 13 12.29 14.81 51.27
CA ALA A 13 11.04 14.89 50.54
C ALA A 13 11.26 14.15 49.21
N ALA A 14 10.77 12.92 49.11
CA ALA A 14 10.70 12.17 47.87
C ALA A 14 9.61 12.76 46.98
N GLY A 15 9.98 13.62 46.04
CA GLY A 15 9.10 14.07 44.95
C GLY A 15 8.91 12.97 43.95
N LEU A 16 7.75 12.30 43.98
CA LEU A 16 7.30 11.42 42.89
C LEU A 16 6.98 12.28 41.65
N GLY A 17 7.91 12.41 40.73
CA GLY A 17 7.66 12.97 39.41
C GLY A 17 6.86 11.97 38.57
N VAL A 18 5.55 12.19 38.45
CA VAL A 18 4.71 11.49 37.48
C VAL A 18 5.13 11.97 36.07
N MET A 19 5.92 11.21 35.37
CA MET A 19 6.16 11.42 33.93
C MET A 19 4.89 11.04 33.18
N ALA A 20 4.10 12.05 32.81
CA ALA A 20 2.99 11.89 31.87
C ALA A 20 3.58 11.56 30.48
N SER A 21 3.61 10.28 30.12
CA SER A 21 3.89 9.83 28.76
C SER A 21 2.69 10.21 27.90
N ALA A 22 2.80 11.30 27.14
CA ALA A 22 1.83 11.61 26.09
C ALA A 22 1.91 10.51 25.01
N PRO A 23 0.78 9.90 24.61
CA PRO A 23 0.80 8.98 23.48
C PRO A 23 1.18 9.77 22.22
N LEU A 24 2.26 9.39 21.57
CA LEU A 24 2.57 9.78 20.20
C LEU A 24 1.48 9.18 19.30
N VAL A 25 0.45 9.97 19.03
CA VAL A 25 -0.52 9.66 17.97
C VAL A 25 0.25 9.80 16.65
N ALA A 26 0.68 8.68 16.10
CA ALA A 26 1.17 8.64 14.72
C ALA A 26 0.04 9.12 13.81
N LYS A 27 0.22 10.28 13.18
CA LYS A 27 -0.67 10.81 12.17
C LYS A 27 -0.62 9.81 11.01
N GLU A 28 -1.74 9.15 10.73
CA GLU A 28 -1.87 8.35 9.52
C GLU A 28 -1.85 9.32 8.32
N ASP A 29 -0.71 9.41 7.64
CA ASP A 29 -0.55 10.21 6.42
C ASP A 29 -1.22 9.48 5.23
N GLY A 30 -2.55 9.33 5.33
CA GLY A 30 -3.39 8.94 4.20
C GLY A 30 -3.71 10.16 3.34
N LEU A 31 -3.90 9.96 2.03
CA LEU A 31 -4.48 10.99 1.17
C LEU A 31 -5.84 11.44 1.75
N PRO A 32 -6.18 12.74 1.63
CA PRO A 32 -7.46 13.25 2.14
C PRO A 32 -8.64 12.46 1.59
N ASP A 33 -9.60 12.12 2.45
CA ASP A 33 -10.84 11.41 2.10
C ASP A 33 -11.77 12.26 1.22
N GLU A 34 -11.39 13.52 0.97
CA GLU A 34 -12.15 14.49 0.21
C GLU A 34 -11.65 14.61 -1.24
N ALA A 35 -12.60 14.78 -2.16
CA ALA A 35 -12.29 15.10 -3.55
C ALA A 35 -11.43 16.37 -3.65
N PRO A 36 -10.47 16.44 -4.59
CA PRO A 36 -9.65 17.63 -4.80
C PRO A 36 -10.51 18.89 -4.95
N THR A 37 -10.05 20.01 -4.39
CA THR A 37 -10.79 21.29 -4.43
C THR A 37 -11.19 21.68 -5.85
N ILE A 38 -10.31 21.50 -6.82
CA ILE A 38 -10.56 21.79 -8.23
C ILE A 38 -11.78 21.03 -8.78
N PHE A 39 -11.99 19.79 -8.31
CA PHE A 39 -13.17 19.00 -8.71
C PHE A 39 -14.44 19.49 -8.01
N LYS A 40 -14.36 19.89 -6.73
CA LYS A 40 -15.50 20.44 -5.98
C LYS A 40 -16.06 21.69 -6.65
N VAL A 41 -15.19 22.62 -7.07
CA VAL A 41 -15.60 23.86 -7.72
C VAL A 41 -16.38 23.60 -9.01
N VAL A 42 -15.98 22.59 -9.81
CA VAL A 42 -16.75 22.18 -11.00
C VAL A 42 -18.17 21.72 -10.61
N ILE A 43 -18.28 20.92 -9.54
CA ILE A 43 -19.60 20.43 -9.07
C ILE A 43 -20.47 21.57 -8.55
N GLU A 44 -19.89 22.57 -7.89
CA GLU A 44 -20.60 23.74 -7.34
C GLU A 44 -21.26 24.59 -8.43
N CYS A 45 -20.72 24.62 -9.68
CA CYS A 45 -21.35 25.30 -10.80
C CYS A 45 -22.79 24.84 -11.06
N ARG A 46 -23.15 23.62 -10.66
CA ARG A 46 -24.53 23.08 -10.80
C ARG A 46 -25.56 23.86 -10.00
N ALA A 47 -25.17 24.53 -8.92
CA ALA A 47 -26.07 25.30 -8.05
C ALA A 47 -26.46 26.67 -8.64
N ILE A 48 -25.79 27.13 -9.72
CA ILE A 48 -26.08 28.40 -10.36
C ILE A 48 -27.38 28.26 -11.16
N SER A 49 -28.40 29.10 -10.83
CA SER A 49 -29.71 29.04 -11.44
C SER A 49 -29.72 29.62 -12.85
N ASN A 50 -28.93 30.68 -13.10
CA ASN A 50 -28.84 31.30 -14.42
C ASN A 50 -28.07 30.40 -15.40
N PRO A 51 -28.67 29.98 -16.53
CA PRO A 51 -28.02 29.04 -17.46
C PRO A 51 -26.71 29.57 -18.07
N THR A 52 -26.67 30.87 -18.40
CA THR A 52 -25.49 31.52 -19.03
C THR A 52 -24.33 31.60 -18.04
N GLU A 53 -24.59 32.01 -16.81
CA GLU A 53 -23.57 32.06 -15.74
C GLU A 53 -23.10 30.65 -15.35
N ARG A 54 -24.02 29.68 -15.32
CA ARG A 54 -23.69 28.27 -15.06
C ARG A 54 -22.77 27.73 -16.16
N LEU A 55 -23.04 27.98 -17.42
CA LEU A 55 -22.18 27.58 -18.52
C LEU A 55 -20.79 28.21 -18.40
N ALA A 56 -20.71 29.51 -18.19
CA ALA A 56 -19.45 30.22 -18.00
C ALA A 56 -18.64 29.66 -16.80
N CYS A 57 -19.32 29.28 -15.70
CA CYS A 57 -18.70 28.64 -14.56
C CYS A 57 -18.10 27.30 -14.94
N PHE A 58 -18.83 26.43 -15.65
CA PHE A 58 -18.31 25.14 -16.10
C PHE A 58 -17.12 25.31 -17.04
N ASP A 59 -17.23 26.16 -18.04
CA ASP A 59 -16.16 26.41 -19.04
C ASP A 59 -14.87 26.85 -18.35
N ALA A 60 -14.96 27.81 -17.43
CA ALA A 60 -13.79 28.31 -16.70
C ALA A 60 -13.13 27.23 -15.76
N ASN A 61 -13.94 26.41 -15.10
CA ASN A 61 -13.41 25.45 -14.15
C ASN A 61 -12.98 24.13 -14.82
N VAL A 62 -13.62 23.74 -15.92
CA VAL A 62 -13.16 22.60 -16.74
C VAL A 62 -11.82 22.94 -17.41
N ALA A 63 -11.62 24.17 -17.88
CA ALA A 63 -10.33 24.61 -18.40
C ALA A 63 -9.21 24.52 -17.37
N LYS A 64 -9.47 24.88 -16.10
CA LYS A 64 -8.49 24.73 -15.00
C LYS A 64 -8.20 23.26 -14.71
N LEU A 65 -9.20 22.38 -14.80
CA LEU A 65 -9.05 20.95 -14.58
C LEU A 65 -8.18 20.32 -15.67
N ASP A 66 -8.39 20.70 -16.93
CA ASP A 66 -7.56 20.29 -18.07
C ASP A 66 -6.11 20.80 -17.92
N GLU A 67 -5.92 22.04 -17.53
CA GLU A 67 -4.60 22.63 -17.26
C GLU A 67 -3.85 21.87 -16.15
N ALA A 68 -4.53 21.55 -15.03
CA ALA A 68 -3.95 20.80 -13.93
C ALA A 68 -3.55 19.36 -14.37
N GLN A 69 -4.34 18.72 -15.23
CA GLN A 69 -4.00 17.42 -15.79
C GLN A 69 -2.78 17.51 -16.71
N GLN A 70 -2.70 18.50 -17.60
CA GLN A 70 -1.56 18.71 -18.49
C GLN A 70 -0.26 19.00 -17.72
N LYS A 71 -0.35 19.68 -16.59
CA LYS A 71 0.78 19.95 -15.68
C LYS A 71 1.15 18.77 -14.77
N ASN A 72 0.45 17.65 -14.85
CA ASN A 72 0.59 16.50 -13.94
C ASN A 72 0.32 16.85 -12.46
N GLU A 73 -0.43 17.90 -12.17
CA GLU A 73 -0.89 18.28 -10.84
C GLU A 73 -2.17 17.50 -10.43
N LEU A 74 -2.88 16.96 -11.42
CA LEU A 74 -4.06 16.13 -11.25
C LEU A 74 -3.92 14.84 -12.06
N PHE A 75 -4.10 13.72 -11.40
CA PHE A 75 -4.20 12.42 -12.04
C PHE A 75 -5.62 11.88 -11.90
N VAL A 76 -6.26 11.60 -13.04
CA VAL A 76 -7.60 11.02 -13.10
C VAL A 76 -7.47 9.55 -13.49
N ALA A 77 -7.91 8.66 -12.62
CA ALA A 77 -7.92 7.24 -12.87
C ALA A 77 -9.28 6.66 -12.48
N ASP A 78 -9.79 5.73 -13.27
CA ASP A 78 -10.95 4.95 -12.89
C ASP A 78 -10.58 3.75 -12.00
N LYS A 79 -11.59 3.10 -11.40
CA LYS A 79 -11.36 1.94 -10.53
C LYS A 79 -10.66 0.77 -11.23
N ALA A 80 -10.89 0.59 -12.53
CA ALA A 80 -10.25 -0.49 -13.28
C ALA A 80 -8.75 -0.23 -13.44
N GLN A 81 -8.38 0.99 -13.82
CA GLN A 81 -6.97 1.42 -13.93
C GLN A 81 -6.24 1.28 -12.59
N VAL A 82 -6.87 1.71 -11.49
CA VAL A 82 -6.32 1.56 -10.15
C VAL A 82 -6.14 0.09 -9.79
N ARG A 83 -7.11 -0.76 -10.11
CA ARG A 83 -7.04 -2.20 -9.84
C ARG A 83 -5.90 -2.86 -10.63
N GLU A 84 -5.71 -2.51 -11.89
CA GLU A 84 -4.59 -3.01 -12.70
C GLU A 84 -3.24 -2.55 -12.13
N ALA A 85 -3.11 -1.29 -11.76
CA ALA A 85 -1.91 -0.79 -11.10
C ALA A 85 -1.61 -1.57 -9.78
N ARG A 86 -2.64 -1.85 -8.97
CA ARG A 86 -2.50 -2.66 -7.76
C ARG A 86 -2.08 -4.10 -8.05
N LYS A 87 -2.55 -4.72 -9.13
CA LYS A 87 -2.09 -6.05 -9.55
C LYS A 87 -0.60 -6.03 -9.89
N GLY A 88 -0.14 -5.02 -10.62
CA GLY A 88 1.27 -4.83 -10.91
C GLY A 88 2.14 -4.70 -9.66
N LEU A 89 1.60 -4.23 -8.56
CA LEU A 89 2.28 -4.06 -7.26
C LEU A 89 2.07 -5.24 -6.29
N PHE A 90 1.28 -6.24 -6.67
CA PHE A 90 0.96 -7.38 -5.82
C PHE A 90 2.22 -8.12 -5.37
N GLY A 91 2.33 -8.39 -4.08
CA GLY A 91 3.49 -9.07 -3.49
C GLY A 91 4.64 -8.16 -3.08
N LEU A 92 4.62 -6.88 -3.43
CA LEU A 92 5.59 -5.90 -2.93
C LEU A 92 5.19 -5.45 -1.51
N SER A 93 6.18 -5.26 -0.64
CA SER A 93 6.00 -4.67 0.69
C SER A 93 5.93 -3.15 0.57
N LEU A 94 4.77 -2.64 0.16
CA LEU A 94 4.52 -1.21 0.09
C LEU A 94 3.88 -0.72 1.40
N PRO A 95 4.15 0.52 1.83
CA PRO A 95 3.40 1.13 2.91
C PRO A 95 1.91 1.14 2.54
N LYS A 96 1.02 0.98 3.54
CA LYS A 96 -0.43 1.07 3.30
C LYS A 96 -0.77 2.52 2.94
N ILE A 97 -0.79 2.83 1.67
CA ILE A 97 -1.26 4.11 1.15
C ILE A 97 -2.75 3.96 0.87
N ARG A 98 -3.59 4.68 1.61
CA ARG A 98 -5.01 4.81 1.31
C ARG A 98 -5.17 5.75 0.11
N ILE A 99 -5.35 5.18 -1.06
CA ILE A 99 -5.47 5.97 -2.30
C ILE A 99 -6.92 6.45 -2.52
N PHE A 100 -7.92 5.72 -1.99
CA PHE A 100 -9.34 6.00 -2.21
C PHE A 100 -10.18 5.70 -0.97
N GLY A 101 -10.24 6.59 0.01
CA GLY A 101 -11.20 6.59 1.10
C GLY A 101 -11.39 5.26 1.88
N LYS A 102 -12.51 5.15 2.60
CA LYS A 102 -12.83 4.00 3.48
C LYS A 102 -13.17 2.67 2.78
N GLY A 103 -13.07 2.59 1.46
CA GLY A 103 -13.42 1.40 0.67
C GLY A 103 -12.25 0.50 0.26
N ASP A 104 -11.02 0.84 0.68
CA ASP A 104 -9.81 0.18 0.17
C ASP A 104 -9.66 -1.30 0.55
N ASP A 105 -10.24 -1.73 1.67
CA ASP A 105 -10.16 -3.14 2.13
C ASP A 105 -11.02 -4.08 1.28
N ALA A 106 -12.10 -3.58 0.65
CA ALA A 106 -12.97 -4.37 -0.22
C ALA A 106 -12.33 -4.67 -1.59
N ASP A 107 -11.36 -3.82 -2.02
CA ASP A 107 -10.67 -3.94 -3.29
C ASP A 107 -9.24 -4.53 -3.15
N GLU A 108 -8.90 -5.10 -1.99
CA GLU A 108 -7.61 -5.74 -1.77
C GLU A 108 -7.41 -6.92 -2.74
N ILE A 109 -6.34 -6.89 -3.52
CA ILE A 109 -5.94 -8.02 -4.36
C ILE A 109 -5.40 -9.12 -3.46
N LYS A 110 -6.14 -10.23 -3.34
CA LYS A 110 -5.76 -11.39 -2.52
C LYS A 110 -5.04 -12.47 -3.32
N GLU A 111 -5.24 -12.47 -4.63
CA GLU A 111 -4.61 -13.42 -5.54
C GLU A 111 -4.45 -12.83 -6.93
N VAL A 112 -3.47 -13.33 -7.66
CA VAL A 112 -3.26 -13.04 -9.08
C VAL A 112 -3.12 -14.34 -9.85
N ASN A 113 -3.72 -14.36 -11.06
CA ASN A 113 -3.50 -15.40 -12.06
C ASN A 113 -2.64 -14.80 -13.16
N ALA A 114 -1.55 -15.46 -13.49
CA ALA A 114 -0.59 -15.02 -14.49
C ALA A 114 -0.06 -16.20 -15.31
N GLU A 115 0.78 -15.89 -16.26
CA GLU A 115 1.48 -16.88 -17.08
C GLU A 115 2.99 -16.74 -16.87
N ILE A 116 3.68 -17.86 -16.76
CA ILE A 116 5.13 -17.90 -16.60
C ILE A 116 5.78 -17.62 -17.97
N GLU A 117 6.61 -16.60 -18.02
CA GLU A 117 7.44 -16.29 -19.19
C GLU A 117 8.72 -17.14 -19.18
N SER A 118 9.40 -17.19 -18.03
CA SER A 118 10.62 -17.98 -17.87
C SER A 118 10.77 -18.50 -16.44
N VAL A 119 11.58 -19.57 -16.32
CA VAL A 119 11.95 -20.16 -15.04
C VAL A 119 13.45 -20.33 -14.99
N SER A 120 14.06 -19.91 -13.91
CA SER A 120 15.48 -20.10 -13.62
C SER A 120 15.67 -20.60 -12.18
N ASN A 121 16.91 -20.87 -11.80
CA ASN A 121 17.27 -21.21 -10.44
C ASN A 121 18.22 -20.15 -9.88
N ASP A 122 18.06 -19.82 -8.61
CA ASP A 122 19.03 -19.00 -7.92
C ASP A 122 20.28 -19.83 -7.54
N SER A 123 21.29 -19.18 -6.95
CA SER A 123 22.53 -19.81 -6.49
C SER A 123 22.34 -20.92 -5.44
N LYS A 124 21.15 -21.00 -4.84
CA LYS A 124 20.76 -22.01 -3.84
C LYS A 124 19.88 -23.10 -4.42
N GLY A 125 19.58 -23.06 -5.72
CA GLY A 125 18.70 -24.01 -6.40
C GLY A 125 17.21 -23.72 -6.26
N ASN A 126 16.80 -22.60 -5.65
CA ASN A 126 15.38 -22.24 -5.56
C ASN A 126 14.87 -21.75 -6.93
N LEU A 127 13.62 -22.08 -7.23
CA LEU A 127 12.98 -21.63 -8.46
C LEU A 127 12.73 -20.11 -8.44
N VAL A 128 13.02 -19.49 -9.57
CA VAL A 128 12.72 -18.08 -9.84
C VAL A 128 11.83 -18.05 -11.08
N PHE A 129 10.66 -17.45 -10.95
CA PHE A 129 9.65 -17.33 -12.00
C PHE A 129 9.60 -15.88 -12.47
N THR A 130 9.84 -15.62 -13.73
CA THR A 130 9.50 -14.36 -14.38
C THR A 130 8.14 -14.54 -15.04
N LEU A 131 7.21 -13.65 -14.77
CA LEU A 131 5.87 -13.68 -15.33
C LEU A 131 5.78 -12.75 -16.55
N LYS A 132 4.80 -12.97 -17.42
CA LYS A 132 4.60 -12.14 -18.63
C LYS A 132 4.37 -10.66 -18.36
N ASP A 133 3.91 -10.30 -17.15
CA ASP A 133 3.76 -8.90 -16.71
C ASP A 133 5.07 -8.31 -16.15
N GLY A 134 6.18 -9.02 -16.23
CA GLY A 134 7.49 -8.63 -15.70
C GLY A 134 7.67 -8.87 -14.20
N ALA A 135 6.67 -9.41 -13.50
CA ALA A 135 6.80 -9.70 -12.08
C ALA A 135 7.73 -10.89 -11.83
N VAL A 136 8.70 -10.72 -10.94
CA VAL A 136 9.64 -11.80 -10.60
C VAL A 136 9.32 -12.33 -9.20
N TRP A 137 9.16 -13.66 -9.13
CA TRP A 137 8.83 -14.37 -7.90
C TRP A 137 9.85 -15.47 -7.62
N LYS A 138 10.32 -15.53 -6.41
CA LYS A 138 11.32 -16.50 -5.96
C LYS A 138 10.73 -17.45 -4.93
N GLN A 139 10.97 -18.74 -5.10
CA GLN A 139 10.68 -19.76 -4.10
C GLN A 139 11.49 -19.50 -2.82
N ILE A 140 10.85 -19.64 -1.66
CA ILE A 140 11.48 -19.41 -0.35
C ILE A 140 11.35 -20.58 0.61
N ASP A 141 10.69 -21.66 0.21
CA ASP A 141 10.67 -22.92 0.94
C ASP A 141 11.58 -23.94 0.25
N GLN A 142 11.77 -25.07 0.91
CA GLN A 142 12.55 -26.19 0.36
C GLN A 142 11.65 -27.29 -0.20
N ALA A 143 10.39 -26.96 -0.52
CA ALA A 143 9.49 -27.92 -1.10
C ALA A 143 10.01 -28.41 -2.45
N TYR A 144 10.12 -29.73 -2.61
CA TYR A 144 10.55 -30.32 -3.86
C TYR A 144 9.45 -30.13 -4.92
N PHE A 145 9.77 -29.36 -5.92
CA PHE A 145 8.82 -29.05 -6.99
C PHE A 145 8.81 -30.09 -8.11
N GLY A 146 9.82 -30.93 -8.18
CA GLY A 146 10.04 -31.87 -9.30
C GLY A 146 10.56 -31.15 -10.56
N LYS A 147 10.06 -31.55 -11.74
CA LYS A 147 10.43 -30.87 -12.97
C LYS A 147 9.92 -29.42 -12.97
N PRO A 148 10.78 -28.43 -13.25
CA PRO A 148 10.37 -27.03 -13.37
C PRO A 148 9.21 -26.87 -14.37
N PRO A 149 8.30 -25.92 -14.16
CA PRO A 149 7.23 -25.65 -15.11
C PRO A 149 7.80 -25.08 -16.41
N ALA A 150 7.12 -25.38 -17.52
CA ALA A 150 7.50 -24.81 -18.81
C ALA A 150 7.04 -23.34 -18.92
N PRO A 151 7.72 -22.52 -19.75
CA PRO A 151 7.17 -21.25 -20.19
C PRO A 151 5.76 -21.43 -20.76
N GLY A 152 4.88 -20.47 -20.54
CA GLY A 152 3.47 -20.56 -20.90
C GLY A 152 2.58 -21.24 -19.85
N SER A 153 3.16 -21.82 -18.78
CA SER A 153 2.37 -22.43 -17.72
C SER A 153 1.61 -21.38 -16.90
N ALA A 154 0.32 -21.67 -16.63
CA ALA A 154 -0.47 -20.83 -15.73
C ALA A 154 0.01 -20.97 -14.27
N ILE A 155 0.11 -19.85 -13.58
CA ILE A 155 0.46 -19.75 -12.17
C ILE A 155 -0.60 -18.93 -11.43
N ASN A 156 -1.07 -19.45 -10.30
CA ASN A 156 -1.91 -18.69 -9.35
C ASN A 156 -1.06 -18.37 -8.12
N ILE A 157 -0.97 -17.10 -7.78
CA ILE A 157 -0.25 -16.64 -6.59
C ILE A 157 -1.23 -16.00 -5.63
N LYS A 158 -1.33 -16.57 -4.43
CA LYS A 158 -2.28 -16.17 -3.39
C LYS A 158 -1.57 -15.66 -2.15
N LYS A 159 -2.08 -14.54 -1.61
CA LYS A 159 -1.66 -14.05 -0.30
C LYS A 159 -2.16 -15.00 0.78
N GLY A 160 -1.24 -15.52 1.59
CA GLY A 160 -1.54 -16.32 2.75
C GLY A 160 -1.58 -15.51 4.04
N ALA A 161 -1.73 -16.19 5.16
CA ALA A 161 -1.62 -15.56 6.47
C ALA A 161 -0.20 -15.01 6.70
N VAL A 162 -0.09 -13.96 7.52
CA VAL A 162 1.21 -13.39 7.97
C VAL A 162 2.11 -12.91 6.81
N GLY A 163 1.50 -12.41 5.71
CA GLY A 163 2.27 -11.81 4.60
C GLY A 163 3.03 -12.81 3.71
N ALA A 164 2.85 -14.11 3.89
CA ALA A 164 3.40 -15.12 2.99
C ALA A 164 2.59 -15.19 1.69
N TYR A 165 3.23 -15.57 0.58
CA TYR A 165 2.57 -15.84 -0.69
C TYR A 165 2.77 -17.30 -1.08
N TRP A 166 1.75 -17.86 -1.73
CA TRP A 166 1.74 -19.25 -2.17
C TRP A 166 1.51 -19.29 -3.68
N ALA A 167 2.42 -19.91 -4.40
CA ALA A 167 2.30 -20.13 -5.84
C ALA A 167 1.84 -21.55 -6.11
N LYS A 168 0.77 -21.69 -6.89
CA LYS A 168 0.26 -22.97 -7.39
C LYS A 168 0.34 -23.00 -8.91
N ILE A 169 0.95 -24.06 -9.43
CA ILE A 169 1.18 -24.26 -10.87
C ILE A 169 0.58 -25.60 -11.26
N GLY A 170 -0.49 -25.57 -12.07
CA GLY A 170 -1.22 -26.77 -12.45
C GLY A 170 -1.72 -27.58 -11.26
N THR A 171 -1.48 -28.90 -11.26
CA THR A 171 -1.88 -29.85 -10.20
C THR A 171 -0.83 -30.03 -9.10
N LYS A 172 0.32 -29.35 -9.20
CA LYS A 172 1.41 -29.49 -8.23
C LYS A 172 1.05 -28.86 -6.88
N LEU A 173 1.77 -29.27 -5.83
CA LEU A 173 1.63 -28.66 -4.51
C LEU A 173 2.01 -27.18 -4.57
N ALA A 174 1.31 -26.36 -3.78
CA ALA A 174 1.65 -24.96 -3.66
C ALA A 174 2.99 -24.79 -2.92
N ILE A 175 3.82 -23.89 -3.41
CA ILE A 175 5.11 -23.53 -2.82
C ILE A 175 5.06 -22.11 -2.27
N LYS A 176 5.85 -21.83 -1.24
CA LYS A 176 6.00 -20.47 -0.72
C LYS A 176 6.89 -19.66 -1.63
N VAL A 177 6.43 -18.47 -1.96
CA VAL A 177 7.17 -17.54 -2.82
C VAL A 177 7.21 -16.15 -2.21
N LYS A 178 8.18 -15.36 -2.63
CA LYS A 178 8.24 -13.92 -2.40
C LYS A 178 8.46 -13.19 -3.71
N ARG A 179 7.90 -12.01 -3.83
CA ARG A 179 8.22 -11.13 -4.95
C ARG A 179 9.62 -10.53 -4.74
N VAL A 180 10.38 -10.42 -5.82
CA VAL A 180 11.67 -9.73 -5.84
C VAL A 180 11.62 -8.59 -6.85
N LEU A 181 12.36 -7.53 -6.59
CA LEU A 181 12.64 -6.45 -7.53
C LEU A 181 13.99 -6.80 -8.18
N GLU A 182 14.08 -6.70 -9.49
CA GLU A 182 15.35 -6.73 -10.23
C GLU A 182 16.09 -5.41 -10.10
#